data_e67d5736768ddedce3e8e40359e9b8ba
#
_entry.id   e67d5736768ddedce3e8e40359e9b8ba
#
_cell.length_a   1.000
_cell.length_b   1.000
_cell.length_c   1.000
_cell.angle_alpha   90.00
_cell.angle_beta   90.00
_cell.angle_gamma   90.00
#
_symmetry.space_group_name_H-M   'P 1'
#
loop_
_entity.id
_entity.type
_entity.pdbx_description
1 polymer ?
#
loop_
_entity_poly.entity_id
_entity_poly.type
_entity_poly.pdbx_seq_one_letter_code
_entity_poly.pdbx_strand_id
1 'polypeptide(L)' 'MPAEPLTEREVAVLRLLRGTLSLREIGQQLFLSRNTIKTHTKAIYRKLGAAPRLDAIARGRDVGVL' A
#
# COMPACT_ATOMS: atom_id res chain seq x y z
N MET A 1 15.37 11.02 -9.53
CA MET A 1 14.91 11.34 -8.18
C MET A 1 14.47 10.07 -7.48
N PRO A 2 14.95 9.80 -6.29
CA PRO A 2 14.42 8.68 -5.54
C PRO A 2 12.96 8.94 -5.19
N ALA A 3 12.15 7.89 -5.21
CA ALA A 3 10.76 7.98 -4.77
C ALA A 3 10.75 8.30 -3.27
N GLU A 4 9.69 8.98 -2.82
CA GLU A 4 9.50 9.17 -1.38
C GLU A 4 9.44 7.81 -0.69
N PRO A 5 10.10 7.65 0.47
CA PRO A 5 10.01 6.38 1.19
C PRO A 5 8.59 6.16 1.72
N LEU A 6 8.17 4.92 1.76
CA LEU A 6 6.91 4.56 2.39
C LEU A 6 7.06 4.65 3.91
N THR A 7 6.00 5.10 4.58
CA THR A 7 5.94 5.04 6.04
C THR A 7 5.74 3.59 6.49
N GLU A 8 5.99 3.31 7.78
CA GLU A 8 5.75 1.98 8.32
C GLU A 8 4.31 1.53 8.11
N ARG A 9 3.35 2.43 8.28
CA ARG A 9 1.94 2.13 8.08
C ARG A 9 1.64 1.81 6.62
N GLU A 10 2.24 2.57 5.71
CA GLU A 10 2.09 2.32 4.28
C GLU A 10 2.69 0.98 3.87
N VAL A 11 3.84 0.62 4.42
CA VAL A 11 4.44 -0.69 4.18
C VAL A 11 3.50 -1.80 4.67
N ALA A 12 2.90 -1.65 5.86
CA ALA A 12 1.96 -2.62 6.38
C ALA A 12 0.74 -2.78 5.46
N VAL A 13 0.19 -1.67 4.97
CA VAL A 13 -0.92 -1.70 4.02
C VAL A 13 -0.51 -2.41 2.73
N LEU A 14 0.64 -2.06 2.17
CA LEU A 14 1.12 -2.65 0.92
C LEU A 14 1.30 -4.17 1.05
N ARG A 15 1.85 -4.62 2.16
CA ARG A 15 2.01 -6.07 2.42
C ARG A 15 0.67 -6.80 2.43
N LEU A 16 -0.36 -6.20 3.00
CA LEU A 16 -1.70 -6.79 3.01
C LEU A 16 -2.38 -6.70 1.64
N LEU A 17 -2.05 -5.68 0.84
CA LEU A 17 -2.52 -5.59 -0.54
C LEU A 17 -2.02 -6.75 -1.40
N ARG A 18 -0.90 -7.35 -1.04
CA ARG A 18 -0.33 -8.50 -1.73
C ARG A 18 -1.21 -9.74 -1.63
N GLY A 19 -2.03 -9.83 -0.60
CA GLY A 19 -2.95 -10.95 -0.40
C GLY A 19 -4.28 -10.74 -1.11
N THR A 20 -5.31 -11.43 -0.65
CA THR A 20 -6.65 -11.39 -1.24
C THR A 20 -7.63 -10.53 -0.45
N LEU A 21 -7.18 -9.83 0.58
CA LEU A 21 -8.05 -9.03 1.43
C LEU A 21 -8.58 -7.81 0.67
N SER A 22 -9.84 -7.47 0.91
CA SER A 22 -10.40 -6.21 0.46
C SER A 22 -9.85 -5.06 1.29
N LEU A 23 -10.03 -3.82 0.82
CA LEU A 23 -9.62 -2.63 1.59
C LEU A 23 -10.30 -2.57 2.95
N ARG A 24 -11.57 -3.00 3.01
CA ARG A 24 -12.32 -3.06 4.26
C ARG A 24 -11.66 -4.05 5.25
N GLU A 25 -11.29 -5.23 4.76
CA GLU A 25 -10.65 -6.26 5.57
C GLU A 25 -9.26 -5.81 6.04
N ILE A 26 -8.51 -5.14 5.18
CA ILE A 26 -7.22 -4.57 5.56
C ILE A 26 -7.41 -3.54 6.67
N GLY A 27 -8.41 -2.68 6.55
CA GLY A 27 -8.75 -1.72 7.60
C GLY A 27 -9.07 -2.40 8.93
N GLN A 28 -9.83 -3.50 8.90
CA GLN A 28 -10.13 -4.28 10.09
C GLN A 28 -8.88 -4.86 10.72
N GLN A 29 -7.96 -5.40 9.91
CA GLN A 29 -6.70 -5.96 10.38
C GLN A 29 -5.82 -4.92 11.08
N LEU A 30 -5.81 -3.71 10.55
CA LEU A 30 -4.94 -2.65 11.04
C LEU A 30 -5.65 -1.69 12.00
N PHE A 31 -6.91 -1.95 12.33
CA PHE A 31 -7.75 -1.09 13.17
C PHE A 31 -7.85 0.33 12.59
N LEU A 32 -7.98 0.43 11.26
CA LEU A 32 -8.12 1.69 10.54
C LEU A 32 -9.44 1.74 9.78
N SER A 33 -9.99 2.93 9.63
CA SER A 33 -11.21 3.10 8.83
C SER A 33 -10.91 2.85 7.36
N ARG A 34 -11.95 2.52 6.60
CA ARG A 34 -11.85 2.35 5.15
C ARG A 34 -11.32 3.60 4.46
N ASN A 35 -11.75 4.79 4.92
CA ASN A 35 -11.29 6.05 4.35
C ASN A 35 -9.79 6.26 4.60
N THR A 36 -9.30 5.89 5.78
CA THR A 36 -7.88 5.95 6.09
C THR A 36 -7.09 5.00 5.20
N ILE A 37 -7.60 3.78 4.97
CA ILE A 37 -6.96 2.83 4.06
C ILE A 37 -6.91 3.39 2.64
N LYS A 38 -7.98 4.01 2.16
CA LYS A 38 -7.99 4.65 0.83
C LYS A 38 -6.93 5.74 0.73
N THR A 39 -6.77 6.54 1.77
CA THR A 39 -5.75 7.59 1.81
C THR A 39 -4.36 6.98 1.73
N HIS A 40 -4.10 5.92 2.48
CA HIS A 40 -2.82 5.22 2.44
C HIS A 40 -2.55 4.60 1.07
N THR A 41 -3.54 3.96 0.45
CA THR A 41 -3.35 3.36 -0.89
C THR A 41 -3.05 4.42 -1.94
N LYS A 42 -3.72 5.57 -1.88
CA LYS A 42 -3.42 6.69 -2.79
C LYS A 42 -1.96 7.15 -2.64
N ALA A 43 -1.50 7.30 -1.41
CA ALA A 43 -0.13 7.72 -1.13
C ALA A 43 0.87 6.68 -1.62
N ILE A 44 0.59 5.39 -1.38
CA ILE A 44 1.44 4.29 -1.83
C ILE A 44 1.57 4.31 -3.35
N TYR A 45 0.45 4.39 -4.06
CA TYR A 45 0.46 4.37 -5.52
C TYR A 45 1.24 5.57 -6.07
N ARG A 46 1.04 6.76 -5.48
CA ARG A 46 1.77 7.96 -5.86
C ARG A 46 3.28 7.80 -5.63
N LYS A 47 3.65 7.30 -4.45
CA LYS A 47 5.08 7.15 -4.08
C LYS A 47 5.80 6.11 -4.92
N LEU A 48 5.11 5.04 -5.30
CA LEU A 48 5.68 3.99 -6.15
C LEU A 48 5.54 4.30 -7.64
N GLY A 49 4.84 5.38 -8.01
CA GLY A 49 4.58 5.71 -9.40
C GLY A 49 3.70 4.68 -10.09
N ALA A 50 2.79 4.07 -9.37
CA ALA A 50 1.95 3.00 -9.86
C ALA A 50 0.55 3.10 -9.28
N ALA A 51 -0.40 2.66 -10.05
CA ALA A 51 -1.78 2.38 -9.68
C ALA A 51 -2.35 1.65 -10.87
N PRO A 52 -2.75 0.44 -10.80
CA PRO A 52 -3.55 -0.15 -9.76
C PRO A 52 -2.75 -1.02 -8.80
N ARG A 53 -3.47 -1.77 -7.97
CA ARG A 53 -2.97 -2.59 -6.88
C ARG A 53 -1.83 -3.53 -7.29
N LEU A 54 -1.98 -4.23 -8.42
CA LEU A 54 -0.95 -5.18 -8.87
C LEU A 54 0.35 -4.49 -9.23
N ASP A 55 0.28 -3.31 -9.85
CA ASP A 55 1.46 -2.52 -10.16
C ASP A 55 2.17 -2.06 -8.90
N ALA A 56 1.41 -1.66 -7.87
CA ALA A 56 1.99 -1.25 -6.60
C ALA A 56 2.74 -2.39 -5.93
N ILE A 57 2.21 -3.61 -6.00
CA ILE A 57 2.86 -4.79 -5.46
C ILE A 57 4.17 -5.07 -6.21
N ALA A 58 4.14 -5.03 -7.55
CA ALA A 58 5.32 -5.23 -8.36
C ALA A 58 6.39 -4.17 -8.06
N ARG A 59 5.99 -2.91 -7.96
CA ARG A 59 6.90 -1.82 -7.63
C ARG A 59 7.47 -1.96 -6.22
N GLY A 60 6.64 -2.41 -5.27
CA GLY A 60 7.09 -2.67 -3.90
C GLY A 60 8.17 -3.73 -3.85
N ARG A 61 8.07 -4.77 -4.69
CA ARG A 61 9.11 -5.80 -4.81
C ARG A 61 10.38 -5.23 -5.43
N ASP A 62 10.25 -4.42 -6.48
CA ASP A 62 11.38 -3.82 -7.17
C ASP A 62 12.20 -2.92 -6.26
N VAL A 63 11.55 -2.18 -5.35
CA VAL A 63 12.25 -1.30 -4.42
C VAL A 63 12.59 -1.98 -3.09
N GLY A 64 12.26 -3.25 -2.94
CA GLY A 64 12.70 -4.06 -1.79
C GLY A 64 11.87 -3.93 -0.53
N VAL A 65 10.64 -3.39 -0.59
CA VAL A 65 9.75 -3.34 0.59
C VAL A 65 8.88 -4.59 0.73
N LEU A 66 8.82 -5.44 -0.29
CA LEU A 66 8.08 -6.71 -0.26
C LEU A 66 8.98 -7.89 -0.51
#